data_90272cde1722996250d64bfd1281238c
#
_entry.id   90272cde1722996250d64bfd1281238c
#
_cell.length_a   1.000
_cell.length_b   1.000
_cell.length_c   1.000
_cell.angle_alpha   90.00
_cell.angle_beta   90.00
_cell.angle_gamma   90.00
#
_symmetry.space_group_name_H-M   'P 1'
#
loop_
_entity.id
_entity.type
_entity.pdbx_description
1 polymer ?
#
loop_
_entity_poly.entity_id
_entity_poly.type
_entity_poly.pdbx_seq_one_letter_code
_entity_poly.pdbx_strand_id
1 'polypeptide(L)'
;AAQLDLDAVAAWMAAHVPFKKTDIQHSIASIPSAIPGRYIVVNEQETAGGVLTYLKNNILYHQDDLLKEEALPDIYKIFDRAAEKVPAGSNKVIFTPWLNGERTPVEDNTLRACLFNLSLENTREDIIRAFFEGVAFNQKWVLKYVEKFCGRRMNPLNIVGGGANSDLWCQIHADVLNRTINQVKDPIQTNVRGAAFIASVALGFIEFEDIPSFVEINNHFEPNPQNRKLYDDLFQAFLNIYKKNKPIFKRLNSY
;
A
#
# COMPACT_ATOMS: atom_id res chain seq x y z
N ALA A 1 13.68 -4.95 -10.96
CA ALA A 1 12.74 -3.92 -10.51
C ALA A 1 12.28 -4.24 -9.09
N ALA A 2 11.83 -3.24 -8.35
CA ALA A 2 11.08 -3.44 -7.11
C ALA A 2 9.60 -3.24 -7.42
N GLN A 3 8.75 -3.98 -6.73
CA GLN A 3 7.32 -3.98 -6.96
C GLN A 3 6.59 -3.68 -5.66
N LEU A 4 5.56 -2.87 -5.74
CA LEU A 4 4.57 -2.63 -4.70
C LEU A 4 3.26 -3.27 -5.16
N ASP A 5 2.79 -4.27 -4.43
CA ASP A 5 1.50 -4.91 -4.67
C ASP A 5 0.47 -4.33 -3.70
N LEU A 6 -0.59 -3.73 -4.25
CA LEU A 6 -1.75 -3.21 -3.51
C LEU A 6 -2.95 -4.12 -3.77
N ASP A 7 -2.95 -5.25 -3.10
CA ASP A 7 -4.03 -6.21 -3.21
C ASP A 7 -5.29 -5.78 -2.41
N ALA A 8 -6.38 -6.47 -2.64
CA ALA A 8 -7.67 -6.21 -2.00
C ALA A 8 -7.63 -6.34 -0.46
N VAL A 9 -6.73 -7.12 0.09
CA VAL A 9 -6.61 -7.36 1.54
C VAL A 9 -5.36 -6.68 2.10
N ALA A 10 -4.19 -7.03 1.61
CA ALA A 10 -2.88 -6.63 2.14
C ALA A 10 -2.03 -5.91 1.09
N ALA A 11 -0.83 -5.46 1.46
CA ALA A 11 0.13 -4.94 0.49
C ALA A 11 1.55 -5.46 0.78
N TRP A 12 2.30 -5.68 -0.29
CA TRP A 12 3.68 -6.20 -0.22
C TRP A 12 4.65 -5.35 -1.04
N MET A 13 5.89 -5.28 -0.53
CA MET A 13 7.01 -4.80 -1.34
C MET A 13 7.92 -5.97 -1.70
N ALA A 14 8.04 -6.25 -2.99
CA ALA A 14 8.87 -7.32 -3.51
C ALA A 14 10.12 -6.78 -4.22
N ALA A 15 11.25 -7.44 -4.00
CA ALA A 15 12.50 -7.18 -4.72
C ALA A 15 13.36 -8.43 -4.76
N HIS A 16 14.09 -8.65 -5.85
CA HIS A 16 15.08 -9.73 -5.91
C HIS A 16 16.43 -9.29 -5.35
N VAL A 17 17.03 -10.18 -4.57
CA VAL A 17 18.35 -10.01 -3.94
C VAL A 17 19.22 -11.26 -4.14
N PRO A 18 20.56 -11.17 -4.12
CA PRO A 18 21.46 -12.32 -4.31
C PRO A 18 21.79 -13.05 -2.99
N PHE A 19 21.10 -12.78 -1.91
CA PHE A 19 21.42 -13.32 -0.59
C PHE A 19 20.18 -13.82 0.15
N LYS A 20 20.37 -14.80 1.04
CA LYS A 20 19.39 -15.26 2.02
C LYS A 20 19.60 -14.53 3.34
N LYS A 21 18.55 -13.91 3.87
CA LYS A 21 18.59 -13.14 5.12
C LYS A 21 17.21 -13.09 5.75
N THR A 22 17.16 -12.96 7.08
CA THR A 22 15.93 -12.72 7.85
C THR A 22 16.16 -11.56 8.81
N ASP A 23 15.21 -10.65 8.88
CA ASP A 23 15.11 -9.58 9.87
C ASP A 23 13.83 -9.81 10.69
N ILE A 24 13.98 -10.56 11.79
CA ILE A 24 12.86 -10.94 12.67
C ILE A 24 12.23 -9.69 13.30
N GLN A 25 13.05 -8.70 13.64
CA GLN A 25 12.58 -7.48 14.31
C GLN A 25 11.58 -6.68 13.47
N HIS A 26 11.70 -6.76 12.14
CA HIS A 26 10.87 -5.99 11.21
C HIS A 26 10.01 -6.89 10.31
N SER A 27 9.94 -8.20 10.60
CA SER A 27 9.16 -9.19 9.83
C SER A 27 9.47 -9.15 8.33
N ILE A 28 10.76 -9.12 7.98
CA ILE A 28 11.26 -9.13 6.60
C ILE A 28 12.17 -10.35 6.41
N ALA A 29 11.96 -11.08 5.33
CA ALA A 29 12.81 -12.21 4.97
C ALA A 29 13.09 -12.24 3.46
N SER A 30 14.17 -12.91 3.06
CA SER A 30 14.39 -13.30 1.69
C SER A 30 14.26 -14.82 1.55
N ILE A 31 13.32 -15.26 0.71
CA ILE A 31 13.03 -16.68 0.42
C ILE A 31 13.48 -17.05 -1.00
N PRO A 32 13.66 -18.33 -1.32
CA PRO A 32 14.05 -18.73 -2.68
C PRO A 32 13.12 -18.16 -3.74
N SER A 33 13.69 -17.64 -4.82
CA SER A 33 12.97 -17.13 -5.99
C SER A 33 12.90 -18.22 -7.07
N ALA A 34 11.98 -18.09 -8.02
CA ALA A 34 11.99 -18.89 -9.25
C ALA A 34 13.21 -18.59 -10.12
N ILE A 35 13.85 -17.42 -9.97
CA ILE A 35 15.07 -17.07 -10.71
C ILE A 35 16.28 -17.75 -10.05
N PRO A 36 17.04 -18.58 -10.77
CA PRO A 36 18.20 -19.29 -10.22
C PRO A 36 19.21 -18.34 -9.56
N GLY A 37 19.69 -18.70 -8.36
CA GLY A 37 20.66 -17.90 -7.61
C GLY A 37 20.12 -16.60 -7.03
N ARG A 38 18.80 -16.39 -7.06
CA ARG A 38 18.14 -15.22 -6.47
C ARG A 38 17.18 -15.60 -5.36
N TYR A 39 16.92 -14.62 -4.51
CA TYR A 39 15.90 -14.68 -3.45
C TYR A 39 14.94 -13.53 -3.65
N ILE A 40 13.68 -13.71 -3.29
CA ILE A 40 12.67 -12.65 -3.26
C ILE A 40 12.50 -12.16 -1.83
N VAL A 41 12.53 -10.84 -1.64
CA VAL A 41 12.24 -10.22 -0.35
C VAL A 41 10.76 -10.26 -0.12
N VAL A 42 10.35 -10.78 1.05
CA VAL A 42 8.96 -10.85 1.51
C VAL A 42 8.78 -10.02 2.76
N ASN A 43 7.68 -9.32 2.81
CA ASN A 43 7.18 -8.50 3.91
C ASN A 43 5.70 -8.28 3.66
N GLU A 44 4.95 -7.83 4.65
CA GLU A 44 3.51 -7.68 4.50
C GLU A 44 3.00 -6.52 5.35
N GLN A 45 2.30 -5.58 4.73
CA GLN A 45 1.37 -4.70 5.40
C GLN A 45 0.04 -5.45 5.54
N GLU A 46 -0.44 -5.59 6.76
CA GLU A 46 -1.57 -6.47 7.09
C GLU A 46 -2.89 -6.03 6.42
N THR A 47 -3.12 -4.72 6.25
CA THR A 47 -4.34 -4.22 5.63
C THR A 47 -4.04 -3.09 4.64
N ALA A 48 -4.44 -3.25 3.39
CA ALA A 48 -4.29 -2.25 2.33
C ALA A 48 -5.63 -1.95 1.64
N GLY A 49 -5.95 -2.58 0.53
CA GLY A 49 -7.24 -2.41 -0.17
C GLY A 49 -8.46 -2.72 0.72
N GLY A 50 -8.30 -3.61 1.68
CA GLY A 50 -9.33 -3.94 2.67
C GLY A 50 -9.82 -2.76 3.50
N VAL A 51 -9.01 -1.70 3.68
CA VAL A 51 -9.46 -0.48 4.38
C VAL A 51 -10.57 0.23 3.62
N LEU A 52 -10.54 0.24 2.28
CA LEU A 52 -11.59 0.85 1.46
C LEU A 52 -12.88 0.03 1.50
N THR A 53 -12.75 -1.30 1.54
CA THR A 53 -13.89 -2.20 1.73
C THR A 53 -14.53 -1.98 3.11
N TYR A 54 -13.71 -1.84 4.16
CA TYR A 54 -14.19 -1.53 5.50
C TYR A 54 -14.87 -0.15 5.55
N LEU A 55 -14.27 0.87 4.96
CA LEU A 55 -14.83 2.23 4.85
C LEU A 55 -16.21 2.20 4.18
N LYS A 56 -16.30 1.52 3.04
CA LYS A 56 -17.54 1.32 2.29
C LYS A 56 -18.62 0.67 3.15
N ASN A 57 -18.32 -0.50 3.74
CA ASN A 57 -19.33 -1.35 4.34
C ASN A 57 -19.75 -0.91 5.74
N ASN A 58 -18.88 -0.16 6.46
CA ASN A 58 -19.09 0.09 7.89
C ASN A 58 -19.14 1.57 8.26
N ILE A 59 -18.69 2.48 7.41
CA ILE A 59 -18.64 3.91 7.77
C ILE A 59 -19.43 4.79 6.79
N LEU A 60 -19.24 4.65 5.47
CA LEU A 60 -19.79 5.59 4.50
C LEU A 60 -20.98 5.05 3.71
N TYR A 61 -21.10 3.75 3.57
CA TYR A 61 -22.16 3.11 2.82
C TYR A 61 -22.83 2.07 3.71
N HIS A 62 -23.95 2.48 4.30
CA HIS A 62 -24.77 1.60 5.10
C HIS A 62 -25.87 1.01 4.22
N GLN A 63 -25.95 -0.32 4.11
CA GLN A 63 -27.15 -0.98 3.61
C GLN A 63 -28.22 -0.89 4.70
N ASP A 64 -29.13 0.04 4.55
CA ASP A 64 -30.33 0.11 5.37
C ASP A 64 -31.39 -0.80 4.75
N ASP A 65 -31.91 -1.75 5.53
CA ASP A 65 -33.00 -2.64 5.09
C ASP A 65 -34.27 -1.88 4.69
N LEU A 66 -34.40 -0.63 5.13
CA LEU A 66 -35.50 0.28 4.76
C LEU A 66 -35.24 1.05 3.46
N LEU A 67 -33.98 1.26 3.08
CA LEU A 67 -33.56 1.92 1.87
C LEU A 67 -33.07 0.86 0.87
N LYS A 68 -33.95 0.36 0.02
CA LYS A 68 -33.58 -0.51 -1.10
C LYS A 68 -32.86 0.33 -2.16
N GLU A 69 -31.62 0.68 -1.93
CA GLU A 69 -30.78 1.34 -2.92
C GLU A 69 -30.24 0.31 -3.91
N GLU A 70 -30.31 0.65 -5.20
CA GLU A 70 -29.67 -0.12 -6.26
C GLU A 70 -28.16 -0.15 -6.02
N ALA A 71 -27.51 -1.28 -6.32
CA ALA A 71 -26.06 -1.43 -6.22
C ALA A 71 -25.36 -0.33 -7.04
N LEU A 72 -24.61 0.55 -6.36
CA LEU A 72 -23.85 1.60 -7.03
C LEU A 72 -22.77 0.98 -7.92
N PRO A 73 -22.73 1.33 -9.20
CA PRO A 73 -21.67 0.86 -10.07
C PRO A 73 -20.32 1.45 -9.60
N ASP A 74 -19.35 0.59 -9.33
CA ASP A 74 -17.96 0.93 -9.04
C ASP A 74 -17.74 2.03 -7.95
N ILE A 75 -18.08 1.66 -6.72
CA ILE A 75 -17.94 2.54 -5.54
C ILE A 75 -16.48 3.06 -5.38
N TYR A 76 -15.47 2.33 -5.85
CA TYR A 76 -14.07 2.74 -5.74
C TYR A 76 -13.77 3.95 -6.63
N LYS A 77 -14.37 4.03 -7.82
CA LYS A 77 -14.30 5.25 -8.65
C LYS A 77 -15.01 6.45 -8.02
N ILE A 78 -16.05 6.21 -7.23
CA ILE A 78 -16.71 7.28 -6.46
C ILE A 78 -15.76 7.77 -5.37
N PHE A 79 -15.04 6.87 -4.69
CA PHE A 79 -14.03 7.23 -3.70
C PHE A 79 -12.89 8.04 -4.32
N ASP A 80 -12.38 7.65 -5.49
CA ASP A 80 -11.38 8.41 -6.23
C ASP A 80 -11.84 9.87 -6.48
N ARG A 81 -13.03 10.02 -7.07
CA ARG A 81 -13.59 11.36 -7.36
C ARG A 81 -13.85 12.20 -6.10
N ALA A 82 -14.22 11.57 -4.99
CA ALA A 82 -14.41 12.26 -3.72
C ALA A 82 -13.07 12.73 -3.15
N ALA A 83 -12.07 11.84 -3.13
CA ALA A 83 -10.74 12.15 -2.62
C ALA A 83 -9.98 13.17 -3.49
N GLU A 84 -10.22 13.22 -4.82
CA GLU A 84 -9.63 14.21 -5.73
C GLU A 84 -10.01 15.66 -5.39
N LYS A 85 -11.18 15.87 -4.80
CA LYS A 85 -11.66 17.20 -4.40
C LYS A 85 -10.93 17.78 -3.19
N VAL A 86 -10.22 16.94 -2.46
CA VAL A 86 -9.53 17.28 -1.22
C VAL A 86 -8.05 17.53 -1.51
N PRO A 87 -7.44 18.58 -0.94
CA PRO A 87 -6.00 18.82 -1.12
C PRO A 87 -5.16 17.68 -0.50
N ALA A 88 -3.92 17.56 -0.96
CA ALA A 88 -2.94 16.66 -0.38
C ALA A 88 -2.85 16.86 1.15
N GLY A 89 -2.76 15.75 1.89
CA GLY A 89 -2.71 15.75 3.34
C GLY A 89 -4.07 15.76 4.03
N SER A 90 -5.18 15.56 3.29
CA SER A 90 -6.54 15.33 3.84
C SER A 90 -6.95 16.36 4.89
N ASN A 91 -6.62 17.65 4.69
CA ASN A 91 -6.78 18.70 5.68
C ASN A 91 -6.24 18.30 7.08
N LYS A 92 -5.12 17.57 7.09
CA LYS A 92 -4.40 17.06 8.29
C LYS A 92 -5.14 15.94 9.05
N VAL A 93 -6.18 15.35 8.49
CA VAL A 93 -6.74 14.11 9.02
C VAL A 93 -5.78 12.96 8.72
N ILE A 94 -5.42 12.18 9.73
CA ILE A 94 -4.53 11.03 9.58
C ILE A 94 -5.30 9.76 9.91
N PHE A 95 -5.33 8.82 8.98
CA PHE A 95 -5.81 7.46 9.20
C PHE A 95 -4.64 6.49 9.41
N THR A 96 -4.77 5.60 10.40
CA THR A 96 -3.83 4.50 10.59
C THR A 96 -4.49 3.19 10.15
N PRO A 97 -3.94 2.42 9.17
CA PRO A 97 -4.64 1.32 8.53
C PRO A 97 -4.61 -0.01 9.31
N TRP A 98 -4.37 0.02 10.60
CA TRP A 98 -4.10 -1.16 11.44
C TRP A 98 -5.37 -1.88 11.91
N LEU A 99 -6.35 -2.09 11.03
CA LEU A 99 -7.64 -2.72 11.36
C LEU A 99 -7.48 -4.11 11.98
N ASN A 100 -6.45 -4.86 11.58
CA ASN A 100 -6.15 -6.21 12.04
C ASN A 100 -4.73 -6.34 12.62
N GLY A 101 -4.24 -5.30 13.28
CA GLY A 101 -2.84 -5.26 13.68
C GLY A 101 -1.94 -4.82 12.54
N GLU A 102 -0.63 -4.98 12.70
CA GLU A 102 0.36 -4.71 11.65
C GLU A 102 1.54 -5.67 11.77
N ARG A 103 1.94 -6.25 10.62
CA ARG A 103 3.06 -7.19 10.56
C ARG A 103 4.39 -6.47 10.31
N THR A 104 4.53 -5.81 9.19
CA THR A 104 5.77 -5.10 8.83
C THR A 104 5.56 -3.59 8.96
N PRO A 105 6.41 -2.87 9.68
CA PRO A 105 7.71 -3.28 10.25
C PRO A 105 7.71 -3.55 11.76
N VAL A 106 6.58 -3.84 12.40
CA VAL A 106 6.49 -3.84 13.87
C VAL A 106 6.01 -5.13 14.50
N GLU A 107 5.41 -6.07 13.74
CA GLU A 107 4.83 -7.34 14.21
C GLU A 107 4.00 -7.13 15.49
N ASP A 108 2.94 -6.34 15.39
CA ASP A 108 2.10 -5.97 16.53
C ASP A 108 0.60 -6.20 16.22
N ASN A 109 0.08 -7.33 16.66
CA ASN A 109 -1.32 -7.74 16.48
C ASN A 109 -2.29 -7.00 17.42
N THR A 110 -1.78 -6.23 18.37
CA THR A 110 -2.61 -5.43 19.29
C THR A 110 -3.05 -4.10 18.70
N LEU A 111 -2.42 -3.63 17.62
CA LEU A 111 -2.78 -2.37 16.96
C LEU A 111 -4.20 -2.40 16.43
N ARG A 112 -4.82 -1.22 16.40
CA ARG A 112 -6.12 -1.00 15.75
C ARG A 112 -6.10 0.33 14.99
N ALA A 113 -6.98 0.43 14.00
CA ALA A 113 -7.11 1.64 13.19
C ALA A 113 -7.63 2.82 14.01
N CYS A 114 -7.19 4.01 13.64
CA CYS A 114 -7.63 5.27 14.23
C CYS A 114 -7.75 6.35 13.15
N LEU A 115 -8.68 7.28 13.38
CA LEU A 115 -8.72 8.58 12.72
C LEU A 115 -8.27 9.65 13.72
N PHE A 116 -7.26 10.42 13.36
CA PHE A 116 -6.71 11.48 14.19
C PHE A 116 -6.96 12.85 13.59
N ASN A 117 -7.10 13.85 14.47
CA ASN A 117 -7.22 15.26 14.13
C ASN A 117 -8.50 15.60 13.36
N LEU A 118 -9.62 14.92 13.64
CA LEU A 118 -10.92 15.31 13.14
C LEU A 118 -11.42 16.58 13.84
N SER A 119 -11.98 17.50 13.07
CA SER A 119 -12.65 18.69 13.52
C SER A 119 -14.04 18.83 12.88
N LEU A 120 -14.82 19.83 13.29
CA LEU A 120 -16.12 20.13 12.69
C LEU A 120 -16.02 20.62 11.23
N GLU A 121 -14.84 21.00 10.79
CA GLU A 121 -14.60 21.47 9.43
C GLU A 121 -14.30 20.34 8.44
N ASN A 122 -13.95 19.16 8.96
CA ASN A 122 -13.63 18.02 8.11
C ASN A 122 -14.87 17.39 7.50
N THR A 123 -14.76 17.05 6.23
CA THR A 123 -15.82 16.43 5.44
C THR A 123 -15.63 14.93 5.28
N ARG A 124 -16.63 14.26 4.74
CA ARG A 124 -16.54 12.86 4.34
C ARG A 124 -15.42 12.62 3.33
N GLU A 125 -15.22 13.55 2.41
CA GLU A 125 -14.19 13.51 1.38
C GLU A 125 -12.79 13.54 1.99
N ASP A 126 -12.57 14.33 3.07
CA ASP A 126 -11.32 14.33 3.84
C ASP A 126 -11.03 12.95 4.43
N ILE A 127 -12.05 12.32 5.01
CA ILE A 127 -11.93 10.96 5.58
C ILE A 127 -11.57 9.96 4.47
N ILE A 128 -12.26 10.00 3.32
CA ILE A 128 -11.97 9.10 2.20
C ILE A 128 -10.50 9.26 1.77
N ARG A 129 -10.03 10.50 1.56
CA ARG A 129 -8.65 10.75 1.18
C ARG A 129 -7.66 10.30 2.25
N ALA A 130 -7.96 10.52 3.53
CA ALA A 130 -7.11 10.06 4.63
C ALA A 130 -6.92 8.54 4.65
N PHE A 131 -7.92 7.75 4.22
CA PHE A 131 -7.78 6.30 4.08
C PHE A 131 -6.75 5.93 3.00
N PHE A 132 -6.79 6.58 1.82
CA PHE A 132 -5.79 6.39 0.75
C PHE A 132 -4.38 6.76 1.25
N GLU A 133 -4.24 7.92 1.89
CA GLU A 133 -2.96 8.42 2.39
C GLU A 133 -2.42 7.58 3.55
N GLY A 134 -3.28 7.07 4.43
CA GLY A 134 -2.90 6.23 5.56
C GLY A 134 -2.22 4.92 5.13
N VAL A 135 -2.75 4.27 4.09
CA VAL A 135 -2.09 3.10 3.49
C VAL A 135 -0.72 3.48 2.93
N ALA A 136 -0.62 4.60 2.22
CA ALA A 136 0.65 5.07 1.66
C ALA A 136 1.66 5.45 2.75
N PHE A 137 1.23 6.03 3.88
CA PHE A 137 2.13 6.28 5.03
C PHE A 137 2.69 4.97 5.61
N ASN A 138 1.86 3.96 5.73
CA ASN A 138 2.33 2.65 6.20
C ASN A 138 3.31 2.03 5.20
N GLN A 139 3.04 2.13 3.89
CA GLN A 139 3.97 1.68 2.85
C GLN A 139 5.30 2.47 2.89
N LYS A 140 5.29 3.78 3.19
CA LYS A 140 6.52 4.55 3.42
C LYS A 140 7.31 4.00 4.61
N TRP A 141 6.61 3.60 5.66
CA TRP A 141 7.23 3.00 6.83
C TRP A 141 7.88 1.65 6.49
N VAL A 142 7.17 0.77 5.79
CA VAL A 142 7.69 -0.51 5.28
C VAL A 142 8.89 -0.29 4.35
N LEU A 143 8.77 0.61 3.36
CA LEU A 143 9.82 0.89 2.37
C LEU A 143 11.16 1.24 3.02
N LYS A 144 11.14 2.03 4.09
CA LYS A 144 12.36 2.40 4.84
C LYS A 144 13.16 1.17 5.29
N TYR A 145 12.47 0.15 5.79
CA TYR A 145 13.12 -1.07 6.29
C TYR A 145 13.48 -2.04 5.17
N VAL A 146 12.64 -2.13 4.14
CA VAL A 146 12.93 -2.95 2.96
C VAL A 146 14.15 -2.42 2.20
N GLU A 147 14.28 -1.11 2.00
CA GLU A 147 15.48 -0.50 1.40
C GLU A 147 16.74 -0.75 2.24
N LYS A 148 16.63 -0.63 3.57
CA LYS A 148 17.73 -0.96 4.49
C LYS A 148 18.10 -2.44 4.42
N PHE A 149 17.13 -3.33 4.35
CA PHE A 149 17.34 -4.78 4.24
C PHE A 149 18.04 -5.13 2.92
N CYS A 150 17.60 -4.53 1.81
CA CYS A 150 18.16 -4.75 0.47
C CYS A 150 19.49 -4.00 0.22
N GLY A 151 19.86 -3.04 1.07
CA GLY A 151 21.07 -2.23 0.92
C GLY A 151 21.03 -1.26 -0.26
N ARG A 152 19.83 -0.95 -0.81
CA ARG A 152 19.69 -0.05 -1.95
C ARG A 152 18.37 0.71 -1.93
N ARG A 153 18.37 1.91 -2.50
CA ARG A 153 17.17 2.68 -2.79
C ARG A 153 16.37 2.01 -3.90
N MET A 154 15.05 1.97 -3.75
CA MET A 154 14.11 1.43 -4.73
C MET A 154 13.40 2.57 -5.44
N ASN A 155 13.80 2.85 -6.68
CA ASN A 155 13.21 3.85 -7.55
C ASN A 155 13.54 3.52 -9.01
N PRO A 156 12.57 3.45 -9.91
CA PRO A 156 11.14 3.50 -9.65
C PRO A 156 10.58 2.27 -8.93
N LEU A 157 9.32 2.36 -8.47
CA LEU A 157 8.53 1.24 -7.97
C LEU A 157 7.43 0.91 -8.98
N ASN A 158 7.32 -0.33 -9.39
CA ASN A 158 6.19 -0.80 -10.19
C ASN A 158 5.02 -1.09 -9.26
N ILE A 159 3.86 -0.48 -9.49
CA ILE A 159 2.65 -0.72 -8.71
C ILE A 159 1.71 -1.67 -9.44
N VAL A 160 1.17 -2.65 -8.72
CA VAL A 160 0.28 -3.70 -9.22
C VAL A 160 -0.84 -3.97 -8.21
N GLY A 161 -1.74 -4.90 -8.52
CA GLY A 161 -2.89 -5.22 -7.68
C GLY A 161 -4.10 -4.32 -7.95
N GLY A 162 -5.21 -4.56 -7.26
CA GLY A 162 -6.47 -3.84 -7.48
C GLY A 162 -6.39 -2.34 -7.23
N GLY A 163 -5.62 -1.92 -6.22
CA GLY A 163 -5.40 -0.52 -5.88
C GLY A 163 -4.66 0.27 -6.96
N ALA A 164 -3.86 -0.41 -7.79
CA ALA A 164 -3.14 0.22 -8.89
C ALA A 164 -4.04 0.68 -10.06
N ASN A 165 -5.33 0.35 -10.06
CA ASN A 165 -6.29 0.91 -11.03
C ASN A 165 -6.69 2.36 -10.75
N SER A 166 -6.39 2.88 -9.56
CA SER A 166 -6.64 4.26 -9.19
C SER A 166 -5.41 5.13 -9.49
N ASP A 167 -5.53 6.03 -10.48
CA ASP A 167 -4.48 7.00 -10.81
C ASP A 167 -4.22 7.93 -9.62
N LEU A 168 -5.27 8.35 -8.90
CA LEU A 168 -5.15 9.13 -7.69
C LEU A 168 -4.30 8.41 -6.65
N TRP A 169 -4.55 7.12 -6.41
CA TRP A 169 -3.81 6.36 -5.40
C TRP A 169 -2.35 6.13 -5.81
N CYS A 170 -2.10 5.94 -7.12
CA CYS A 170 -0.74 5.90 -7.67
C CYS A 170 0.00 7.22 -7.42
N GLN A 171 -0.65 8.37 -7.67
CA GLN A 171 -0.06 9.69 -7.38
C GLN A 171 0.17 9.91 -5.88
N ILE A 172 -0.78 9.53 -5.02
CA ILE A 172 -0.60 9.60 -3.55
C ILE A 172 0.63 8.78 -3.12
N HIS A 173 0.79 7.56 -3.66
CA HIS A 173 1.99 6.77 -3.38
C HIS A 173 3.26 7.44 -3.87
N ALA A 174 3.27 8.03 -5.08
CA ALA A 174 4.43 8.76 -5.58
C ALA A 174 4.83 9.88 -4.63
N ASP A 175 3.87 10.71 -4.23
CA ASP A 175 4.09 11.87 -3.35
C ASP A 175 4.55 11.43 -1.94
N VAL A 176 3.83 10.51 -1.32
CA VAL A 176 4.11 10.06 0.05
C VAL A 176 5.43 9.31 0.12
N LEU A 177 5.70 8.36 -0.78
CA LEU A 177 6.92 7.57 -0.80
C LEU A 177 8.13 8.37 -1.31
N ASN A 178 7.90 9.46 -2.02
CA ASN A 178 8.92 10.21 -2.76
C ASN A 178 9.70 9.29 -3.72
N ARG A 179 8.95 8.59 -4.56
CA ARG A 179 9.43 7.64 -5.55
C ARG A 179 8.59 7.79 -6.83
N THR A 180 9.22 7.62 -7.97
CA THR A 180 8.48 7.41 -9.22
C THR A 180 7.68 6.12 -9.11
N ILE A 181 6.39 6.18 -9.39
CA ILE A 181 5.49 5.02 -9.44
C ILE A 181 5.17 4.71 -10.89
N ASN A 182 5.49 3.50 -11.32
CA ASN A 182 5.13 2.97 -12.63
C ASN A 182 3.86 2.11 -12.48
N GLN A 183 2.74 2.57 -13.02
CA GLN A 183 1.50 1.80 -13.05
C GLN A 183 1.61 0.71 -14.12
N VAL A 184 1.66 -0.54 -13.69
CA VAL A 184 1.70 -1.68 -14.60
C VAL A 184 0.35 -1.83 -15.29
N LYS A 185 0.35 -2.08 -16.60
CA LYS A 185 -0.87 -2.33 -17.37
C LYS A 185 -1.56 -3.60 -16.88
N ASP A 186 -2.90 -3.57 -16.81
CA ASP A 186 -3.75 -4.65 -16.29
C ASP A 186 -3.23 -5.18 -14.93
N PRO A 187 -3.13 -4.33 -13.90
CA PRO A 187 -2.37 -4.59 -12.69
C PRO A 187 -2.94 -5.76 -11.86
N ILE A 188 -4.23 -6.07 -11.98
CA ILE A 188 -4.88 -7.21 -11.31
C ILE A 188 -4.35 -8.55 -11.85
N GLN A 189 -3.96 -8.60 -13.13
CA GLN A 189 -3.50 -9.82 -13.80
C GLN A 189 -2.03 -10.15 -13.53
N THR A 190 -1.33 -9.39 -12.71
CA THR A 190 0.13 -9.51 -12.54
C THR A 190 0.54 -10.88 -12.00
N ASN A 191 -0.20 -11.45 -11.04
CA ASN A 191 0.11 -12.76 -10.47
C ASN A 191 -0.07 -13.88 -11.51
N VAL A 192 -1.13 -13.84 -12.31
CA VAL A 192 -1.38 -14.80 -13.40
C VAL A 192 -0.30 -14.69 -14.47
N ARG A 193 0.06 -13.46 -14.88
CA ARG A 193 1.17 -13.23 -15.84
C ARG A 193 2.50 -13.75 -15.29
N GLY A 194 2.78 -13.51 -14.01
CA GLY A 194 3.98 -14.02 -13.35
C GLY A 194 4.07 -15.54 -13.41
N ALA A 195 2.98 -16.24 -13.11
CA ALA A 195 2.90 -17.70 -13.23
C ALA A 195 3.11 -18.17 -14.68
N ALA A 196 2.49 -17.49 -15.66
CA ALA A 196 2.67 -17.79 -17.09
C ALA A 196 4.12 -17.59 -17.55
N PHE A 197 4.80 -16.53 -17.10
CA PHE A 197 6.22 -16.31 -17.40
C PHE A 197 7.10 -17.42 -16.85
N ILE A 198 6.89 -17.85 -15.60
CA ILE A 198 7.65 -18.95 -14.99
C ILE A 198 7.45 -20.24 -15.81
N ALA A 199 6.21 -20.56 -16.21
CA ALA A 199 5.92 -21.71 -17.05
C ALA A 199 6.59 -21.60 -18.44
N SER A 200 6.58 -20.43 -19.06
CA SER A 200 7.21 -20.19 -20.36
C SER A 200 8.73 -20.37 -20.31
N VAL A 201 9.37 -19.91 -19.24
CA VAL A 201 10.81 -20.16 -19.01
C VAL A 201 11.08 -21.66 -18.82
N ALA A 202 10.28 -22.35 -18.00
CA ALA A 202 10.44 -23.77 -17.76
C ALA A 202 10.28 -24.63 -19.02
N LEU A 203 9.48 -24.18 -19.99
CA LEU A 203 9.27 -24.83 -21.29
C LEU A 203 10.27 -24.37 -22.36
N GLY A 204 11.18 -23.46 -22.06
CA GLY A 204 12.20 -22.96 -22.98
C GLY A 204 11.69 -21.99 -24.06
N PHE A 205 10.53 -21.36 -23.85
CA PHE A 205 10.00 -20.37 -24.80
C PHE A 205 10.62 -19.00 -24.64
N ILE A 206 11.02 -18.62 -23.43
CA ILE A 206 11.66 -17.35 -23.09
C ILE A 206 12.71 -17.58 -21.99
N GLU A 207 13.62 -16.62 -21.81
CA GLU A 207 14.54 -16.58 -20.68
C GLU A 207 14.04 -15.60 -19.60
N PHE A 208 14.55 -15.70 -18.35
CA PHE A 208 14.18 -14.77 -17.28
C PHE A 208 14.52 -13.31 -17.63
N GLU A 209 15.57 -13.10 -18.39
CA GLU A 209 16.05 -11.80 -18.87
C GLU A 209 15.10 -11.11 -19.84
N ASP A 210 14.24 -11.89 -20.53
CA ASP A 210 13.26 -11.36 -21.49
C ASP A 210 12.01 -10.80 -20.80
N ILE A 211 11.68 -11.29 -19.59
CA ILE A 211 10.44 -10.95 -18.87
C ILE A 211 10.23 -9.44 -18.74
N PRO A 212 11.24 -8.60 -18.40
CA PRO A 212 11.03 -7.15 -18.31
C PRO A 212 10.48 -6.50 -19.57
N SER A 213 10.77 -7.04 -20.76
CA SER A 213 10.29 -6.52 -22.05
C SER A 213 8.79 -6.76 -22.27
N PHE A 214 8.20 -7.73 -21.57
CA PHE A 214 6.77 -8.05 -21.63
C PHE A 214 5.93 -7.33 -20.58
N VAL A 215 6.58 -6.56 -19.69
CA VAL A 215 5.87 -5.79 -18.65
C VAL A 215 5.60 -4.39 -19.18
N GLU A 216 4.38 -4.16 -19.64
CA GLU A 216 3.95 -2.86 -20.12
C GLU A 216 3.59 -1.93 -18.94
N ILE A 217 4.02 -0.66 -19.04
CA ILE A 217 3.68 0.40 -18.09
C ILE A 217 2.62 1.29 -18.73
N ASN A 218 1.53 1.48 -18.03
CA ASN A 218 0.41 2.32 -18.47
C ASN A 218 0.69 3.81 -18.24
N ASN A 219 1.09 4.16 -17.01
CA ASN A 219 1.39 5.53 -16.62
C ASN A 219 2.62 5.60 -15.69
N HIS A 220 3.24 6.78 -15.65
CA HIS A 220 4.30 7.13 -14.72
C HIS A 220 3.85 8.29 -13.84
N PHE A 221 3.96 8.14 -12.53
CA PHE A 221 3.62 9.18 -11.55
C PHE A 221 4.89 9.64 -10.84
N GLU A 222 5.25 10.91 -11.07
CA GLU A 222 6.37 11.53 -10.38
C GLU A 222 5.90 12.19 -9.08
N PRO A 223 6.74 12.20 -8.02
CA PRO A 223 6.43 12.91 -6.79
C PRO A 223 6.27 14.40 -7.04
N ASN A 224 5.18 15.01 -6.52
CA ASN A 224 5.01 16.44 -6.56
C ASN A 224 5.88 17.11 -5.46
N PRO A 225 6.89 17.93 -5.83
CA PRO A 225 7.79 18.55 -4.86
C PRO A 225 7.07 19.51 -3.88
N GLN A 226 5.93 20.07 -4.28
CA GLN A 226 5.15 20.98 -3.43
C GLN A 226 4.51 20.26 -2.24
N ASN A 227 4.22 18.97 -2.38
CA ASN A 227 3.62 18.15 -1.33
C ASN A 227 4.67 17.55 -0.37
N ARG A 228 5.96 17.65 -0.70
CA ARG A 228 7.03 16.94 0.01
C ARG A 228 7.07 17.25 1.50
N LYS A 229 7.15 18.53 1.85
CA LYS A 229 7.22 18.95 3.25
C LYS A 229 5.98 18.54 4.03
N LEU A 230 4.80 18.72 3.46
CA LEU A 230 3.53 18.35 4.08
C LEU A 230 3.50 16.85 4.40
N TYR A 231 3.80 15.99 3.43
CA TYR A 231 3.76 14.54 3.64
C TYR A 231 4.88 14.04 4.56
N ASP A 232 6.02 14.70 4.63
CA ASP A 232 7.05 14.37 5.62
C ASP A 232 6.60 14.72 7.04
N ASP A 233 6.00 15.88 7.24
CA ASP A 233 5.48 16.30 8.54
C ASP A 233 4.34 15.36 9.01
N LEU A 234 3.39 15.01 8.12
CA LEU A 234 2.30 14.08 8.41
C LEU A 234 2.82 12.65 8.69
N PHE A 235 3.84 12.21 7.96
CA PHE A 235 4.46 10.92 8.23
C PHE A 235 5.15 10.86 9.60
N GLN A 236 5.79 11.93 10.05
CA GLN A 236 6.33 11.99 11.42
C GLN A 236 5.20 11.93 12.46
N ALA A 237 4.08 12.61 12.21
CA ALA A 237 2.89 12.50 13.07
C ALA A 237 2.35 11.06 13.09
N PHE A 238 2.23 10.40 11.93
CA PHE A 238 1.82 9.00 11.82
C PHE A 238 2.70 8.06 12.67
N LEU A 239 4.03 8.20 12.59
CA LEU A 239 4.96 7.41 13.41
C LEU A 239 4.81 7.70 14.92
N ASN A 240 4.54 8.96 15.27
CA ASN A 240 4.30 9.36 16.67
C ASN A 240 2.97 8.81 17.21
N ILE A 241 1.94 8.73 16.37
CA ILE A 241 0.66 8.08 16.73
C ILE A 241 0.91 6.64 17.17
N TYR A 242 1.66 5.87 16.38
CA TYR A 242 2.07 4.51 16.77
C TYR A 242 2.78 4.50 18.12
N LYS A 243 3.87 5.26 18.24
CA LYS A 243 4.72 5.24 19.44
C LYS A 243 3.96 5.60 20.71
N LYS A 244 3.10 6.62 20.64
CA LYS A 244 2.39 7.15 21.81
C LYS A 244 1.18 6.29 22.20
N ASN A 245 0.52 5.66 21.23
CA ASN A 245 -0.70 4.90 21.49
C ASN A 245 -0.47 3.39 21.63
N LYS A 246 0.72 2.87 21.32
CA LYS A 246 1.05 1.45 21.48
C LYS A 246 0.68 0.88 22.87
N PRO A 247 0.98 1.54 24.01
CA PRO A 247 0.57 1.04 25.32
C PRO A 247 -0.94 0.97 25.50
N ILE A 248 -1.68 1.88 24.88
CA ILE A 248 -3.15 1.90 24.91
C ILE A 248 -3.71 0.71 24.15
N PHE A 249 -3.24 0.50 22.90
CA PHE A 249 -3.64 -0.65 22.09
C PHE A 249 -3.34 -1.97 22.80
N LYS A 250 -2.14 -2.10 23.38
CA LYS A 250 -1.77 -3.29 24.14
C LYS A 250 -2.73 -3.53 25.31
N ARG A 251 -3.05 -2.49 26.08
CA ARG A 251 -4.00 -2.62 27.22
C ARG A 251 -5.40 -3.06 26.78
N LEU A 252 -5.88 -2.57 25.63
CA LEU A 252 -7.23 -2.84 25.14
C LEU A 252 -7.34 -4.20 24.41
N ASN A 253 -6.24 -4.70 23.81
CA ASN A 253 -6.28 -5.81 22.85
C ASN A 253 -5.31 -6.96 23.19
N SER A 254 -4.62 -6.94 24.34
CA SER A 254 -3.89 -8.13 24.82
C SER A 254 -4.87 -9.08 25.50
N TYR A 255 -4.94 -10.31 25.01
CA TYR A 255 -5.68 -11.42 25.60
C TYR A 255 -4.72 -12.36 26.31
#